data_363ced7f6e7feffb9d0926bd9f11a489
#
_entry.id   363ced7f6e7feffb9d0926bd9f11a489
#
_cell.length_a   1.000
_cell.length_b   1.000
_cell.length_c   1.000
_cell.angle_alpha   90.00
_cell.angle_beta   90.00
_cell.angle_gamma   90.00
#
_symmetry.space_group_name_H-M   'P 1'
#
loop_
_entity.id
_entity.type
_entity.pdbx_description
1 polymer ?
#
loop_
_entity_poly.entity_id
_entity_poly.type
_entity_poly.pdbx_seq_one_letter_code
_entity_poly.pdbx_strand_id
1 'polypeptide(L)'
;MHKPPLSVQKNGGFTKNKANNLRYMSLIAIFAWSNKAIIMTNTDNYNQVFNKAISDYHITDDVDTPINNPYNRDSLENRLYLKCWIDTVQWHFEDIIRDPHIDPIEALQLKRRIDRSNQDRTDLVEQIDSFFRQKYCDVVIQPDARLNTESPAWAIDRLSILALKIYHMKEQTLRTDAPEEHRDRCQQKLNILLEQQRDLSTAIDQLLEDIAEGRKFMKVYRQMKMYNDPSTNPILYKKN
;
A
#
# COMPACT_ATOMS: atom_id res chain seq x y z
N MET A 1 17.59 -34.17 -85.95
CA MET A 1 16.23 -33.94 -85.43
C MET A 1 16.34 -33.52 -83.99
N HIS A 2 16.29 -32.18 -83.76
CA HIS A 2 16.41 -31.58 -82.43
C HIS A 2 15.00 -31.19 -81.91
N LYS A 3 14.67 -31.67 -80.73
CA LYS A 3 13.51 -31.15 -79.98
C LYS A 3 13.93 -29.91 -79.17
N PRO A 4 13.09 -28.88 -79.09
CA PRO A 4 13.36 -27.71 -78.21
C PRO A 4 12.94 -27.94 -76.74
N PRO A 5 13.50 -27.20 -75.77
CA PRO A 5 13.23 -27.40 -74.38
C PRO A 5 11.97 -26.62 -73.89
N LEU A 6 11.29 -27.19 -72.89
CA LEU A 6 10.09 -26.71 -72.23
C LEU A 6 10.41 -25.51 -71.38
N SER A 7 9.61 -24.47 -71.51
CA SER A 7 9.61 -23.27 -70.66
C SER A 7 8.96 -23.51 -69.29
N VAL A 8 9.68 -23.17 -68.23
CA VAL A 8 9.18 -23.21 -66.85
C VAL A 8 8.49 -21.86 -66.52
N GLN A 9 7.19 -21.89 -66.30
CA GLN A 9 6.45 -20.78 -65.74
C GLN A 9 6.75 -20.64 -64.24
N LYS A 10 7.25 -19.48 -63.81
CA LYS A 10 7.40 -19.10 -62.39
C LYS A 10 6.06 -18.60 -61.86
N ASN A 11 5.45 -19.34 -60.97
CA ASN A 11 4.30 -18.89 -60.15
C ASN A 11 4.77 -17.90 -59.07
N GLY A 12 4.58 -16.60 -59.31
CA GLY A 12 4.71 -15.52 -58.34
C GLY A 12 3.36 -15.24 -57.67
N GLY A 13 3.02 -15.96 -56.62
CA GLY A 13 1.74 -15.81 -55.93
C GLY A 13 1.74 -15.95 -54.43
N PHE A 14 2.90 -16.12 -53.76
CA PHE A 14 2.90 -16.53 -52.33
C PHE A 14 3.47 -15.53 -51.32
N THR A 15 3.89 -14.33 -51.72
CA THR A 15 4.60 -13.40 -50.83
C THR A 15 3.73 -12.22 -50.28
N LYS A 16 2.59 -11.92 -50.91
CA LYS A 16 1.75 -10.78 -50.44
C LYS A 16 0.82 -11.11 -49.25
N ASN A 17 0.45 -12.38 -49.07
CA ASN A 17 -0.45 -12.76 -47.95
C ASN A 17 0.24 -12.90 -46.59
N LYS A 18 1.53 -13.20 -46.53
CA LYS A 18 2.27 -13.31 -45.26
C LYS A 18 2.55 -11.93 -44.65
N ALA A 19 2.84 -10.90 -45.44
CA ALA A 19 3.09 -9.54 -44.97
C ALA A 19 1.82 -8.86 -44.44
N ASN A 20 0.68 -9.15 -45.03
CA ASN A 20 -0.60 -8.60 -44.52
C ASN A 20 -1.06 -9.30 -43.24
N ASN A 21 -0.84 -10.59 -43.04
CA ASN A 21 -1.14 -11.30 -41.80
C ASN A 21 -0.24 -10.83 -40.62
N LEU A 22 1.02 -10.54 -40.84
CA LEU A 22 1.91 -10.00 -39.82
C LEU A 22 1.56 -8.56 -39.42
N ARG A 23 1.07 -7.73 -40.35
CA ARG A 23 0.55 -6.38 -40.03
C ARG A 23 -0.77 -6.45 -39.29
N TYR A 24 -1.69 -7.35 -39.63
CA TYR A 24 -2.94 -7.56 -38.88
C TYR A 24 -2.70 -8.10 -37.48
N MET A 25 -1.77 -9.04 -37.31
CA MET A 25 -1.39 -9.56 -35.96
C MET A 25 -0.74 -8.49 -35.10
N SER A 26 0.09 -7.61 -35.67
CA SER A 26 0.68 -6.49 -34.92
C SER A 26 -0.35 -5.41 -34.54
N LEU A 27 -1.34 -5.13 -35.41
CA LEU A 27 -2.42 -4.18 -35.11
C LEU A 27 -3.38 -4.74 -34.05
N ILE A 28 -3.70 -6.04 -34.07
CA ILE A 28 -4.54 -6.69 -33.06
C ILE A 28 -3.78 -6.73 -31.72
N ALA A 29 -2.47 -6.98 -31.71
CA ALA A 29 -1.65 -6.93 -30.48
C ALA A 29 -1.54 -5.50 -29.91
N ILE A 30 -1.40 -4.49 -30.75
CA ILE A 30 -1.37 -3.06 -30.33
C ILE A 30 -2.77 -2.62 -29.86
N PHE A 31 -3.86 -3.07 -30.49
CA PHE A 31 -5.23 -2.79 -30.07
C PHE A 31 -5.60 -3.54 -28.77
N ALA A 32 -5.11 -4.76 -28.58
CA ALA A 32 -5.26 -5.51 -27.33
C ALA A 32 -4.43 -4.90 -26.19
N TRP A 33 -3.33 -4.23 -26.51
CA TRP A 33 -2.50 -3.52 -25.51
C TRP A 33 -3.09 -2.15 -25.14
N SER A 34 -3.78 -1.47 -26.07
CA SER A 34 -4.44 -0.18 -25.80
C SER A 34 -5.80 -0.29 -25.12
N ASN A 35 -6.45 -1.47 -25.19
CA ASN A 35 -7.73 -1.77 -24.53
C ASN A 35 -7.58 -2.65 -23.28
N LYS A 36 -6.40 -2.74 -22.69
CA LYS A 36 -6.31 -3.19 -21.30
C LYS A 36 -7.05 -2.13 -20.48
N ALA A 37 -8.33 -2.34 -20.22
CA ALA A 37 -9.00 -1.63 -19.14
C ALA A 37 -8.04 -1.65 -17.98
N ILE A 38 -7.71 -0.48 -17.42
CA ILE A 38 -6.85 -0.39 -16.23
C ILE A 38 -7.61 -1.18 -15.18
N ILE A 39 -7.26 -2.46 -15.02
CA ILE A 39 -7.80 -3.29 -13.94
C ILE A 39 -7.21 -2.67 -12.69
N MET A 40 -8.06 -1.97 -11.95
CA MET A 40 -7.68 -1.35 -10.68
C MET A 40 -7.20 -2.45 -9.75
N THR A 41 -5.95 -2.37 -9.30
CA THR A 41 -5.37 -3.35 -8.39
C THR A 41 -5.94 -3.18 -6.98
N ASN A 42 -5.74 -4.16 -6.09
CA ASN A 42 -6.14 -4.00 -4.68
C ASN A 42 -5.46 -2.78 -4.06
N THR A 43 -4.17 -2.58 -4.32
CA THR A 43 -3.39 -1.48 -3.74
C THR A 43 -3.73 -0.12 -4.32
N ASP A 44 -4.24 -0.02 -5.54
CA ASP A 44 -4.79 1.22 -6.08
C ASP A 44 -5.99 1.69 -5.23
N ASN A 45 -6.89 0.77 -4.89
CA ASN A 45 -8.02 1.05 -3.99
C ASN A 45 -7.52 1.44 -2.59
N TYR A 46 -6.55 0.72 -2.03
CA TYR A 46 -6.00 1.03 -0.70
C TYR A 46 -5.36 2.43 -0.67
N ASN A 47 -4.57 2.78 -1.67
CA ASN A 47 -3.98 4.11 -1.79
C ASN A 47 -5.04 5.22 -1.92
N GLN A 48 -6.16 4.97 -2.63
CA GLN A 48 -7.29 5.93 -2.68
C GLN A 48 -7.93 6.13 -1.30
N VAL A 49 -8.14 5.04 -0.55
CA VAL A 49 -8.69 5.10 0.82
C VAL A 49 -7.75 5.88 1.75
N PHE A 50 -6.44 5.63 1.68
CA PHE A 50 -5.44 6.33 2.49
C PHE A 50 -5.38 7.82 2.15
N ASN A 51 -5.29 8.16 0.87
CA ASN A 51 -5.28 9.56 0.44
C ASN A 51 -6.55 10.30 0.88
N LYS A 52 -7.72 9.62 0.84
CA LYS A 52 -8.96 10.19 1.33
C LYS A 52 -8.93 10.43 2.84
N ALA A 53 -8.47 9.46 3.65
CA ALA A 53 -8.37 9.62 5.10
C ALA A 53 -7.45 10.77 5.49
N ILE A 54 -6.28 10.87 4.83
CA ILE A 54 -5.31 11.95 5.04
C ILE A 54 -5.93 13.30 4.67
N SER A 55 -6.56 13.40 3.49
CA SER A 55 -7.19 14.65 3.04
C SER A 55 -8.35 15.08 3.94
N ASP A 56 -9.19 14.14 4.38
CA ASP A 56 -10.31 14.43 5.27
C ASP A 56 -9.84 14.92 6.64
N TYR A 57 -8.76 14.36 7.19
CA TYR A 57 -8.15 14.81 8.43
C TYR A 57 -7.67 16.27 8.33
N HIS A 58 -6.93 16.60 7.27
CA HIS A 58 -6.35 17.93 7.08
C HIS A 58 -7.35 19.02 6.68
N ILE A 59 -8.66 18.70 6.62
CA ILE A 59 -9.71 19.73 6.53
C ILE A 59 -9.76 20.54 7.85
N THR A 60 -9.64 19.87 8.98
CA THR A 60 -9.63 20.48 10.31
C THR A 60 -8.24 20.60 10.89
N ASP A 61 -7.35 19.69 10.54
CA ASP A 61 -5.96 19.59 11.01
C ASP A 61 -5.85 19.61 12.55
N ASP A 62 -6.76 18.90 13.21
CA ASP A 62 -6.87 18.85 14.65
C ASP A 62 -6.94 17.41 15.15
N VAL A 63 -6.04 17.06 16.08
CA VAL A 63 -5.89 15.74 16.69
C VAL A 63 -7.11 15.26 17.49
N ASP A 64 -8.01 16.16 17.83
CA ASP A 64 -9.24 15.90 18.58
C ASP A 64 -10.48 15.82 17.68
N THR A 65 -10.31 15.98 16.36
CA THR A 65 -11.42 15.88 15.40
C THR A 65 -12.03 14.47 15.41
N PRO A 66 -13.36 14.35 15.60
CA PRO A 66 -14.06 13.08 15.51
C PRO A 66 -13.95 12.47 14.10
N ILE A 67 -13.72 11.17 14.06
CA ILE A 67 -13.62 10.44 12.78
C ILE A 67 -14.99 10.34 12.13
N ASN A 68 -15.10 10.81 10.89
CA ASN A 68 -16.25 10.61 10.03
C ASN A 68 -15.89 9.65 8.88
N ASN A 69 -15.94 8.35 9.14
CA ASN A 69 -15.55 7.33 8.18
C ASN A 69 -16.69 7.10 7.16
N PRO A 70 -16.47 7.37 5.86
CA PRO A 70 -17.51 7.28 4.84
C PRO A 70 -17.81 5.85 4.38
N TYR A 71 -17.01 4.85 4.80
CA TYR A 71 -17.10 3.47 4.34
C TYR A 71 -17.99 2.62 5.26
N ASN A 72 -18.58 1.56 4.71
CA ASN A 72 -19.38 0.60 5.47
C ASN A 72 -18.52 -0.04 6.59
N ARG A 73 -19.07 -0.14 7.80
CA ARG A 73 -18.37 -0.63 9.01
C ARG A 73 -17.74 -2.02 8.86
N ASP A 74 -18.34 -2.89 8.05
CA ASP A 74 -17.87 -4.27 7.87
C ASP A 74 -16.85 -4.40 6.71
N SER A 75 -16.65 -3.35 5.93
CA SER A 75 -15.75 -3.38 4.77
C SER A 75 -14.27 -3.31 5.16
N LEU A 76 -13.40 -3.74 4.26
CA LEU A 76 -11.96 -3.56 4.40
C LEU A 76 -11.61 -2.07 4.32
N GLU A 77 -12.25 -1.32 3.44
CA GLU A 77 -12.03 0.12 3.24
C GLU A 77 -12.28 0.90 4.53
N ASN A 78 -13.29 0.52 5.30
CA ASN A 78 -13.56 1.14 6.61
C ASN A 78 -12.37 0.97 7.56
N ARG A 79 -11.82 -0.26 7.65
CA ARG A 79 -10.65 -0.56 8.49
C ARG A 79 -9.40 0.17 8.01
N LEU A 80 -9.20 0.24 6.70
CA LEU A 80 -8.06 0.93 6.10
C LEU A 80 -8.14 2.45 6.33
N TYR A 81 -9.32 3.04 6.17
CA TYR A 81 -9.55 4.45 6.45
C TYR A 81 -9.28 4.79 7.91
N LEU A 82 -9.87 4.01 8.84
CA LEU A 82 -9.67 4.18 10.28
C LEU A 82 -8.19 4.04 10.66
N LYS A 83 -7.51 3.04 10.09
CA LYS A 83 -6.08 2.81 10.32
C LYS A 83 -5.24 4.01 9.86
N CYS A 84 -5.49 4.52 8.67
CA CYS A 84 -4.77 5.68 8.14
C CYS A 84 -5.08 6.96 8.93
N TRP A 85 -6.31 7.13 9.40
CA TRP A 85 -6.67 8.23 10.29
C TRP A 85 -5.89 8.19 11.61
N ILE A 86 -5.81 7.01 12.25
CA ILE A 86 -5.01 6.82 13.47
C ILE A 86 -3.53 7.15 13.21
N ASP A 87 -2.96 6.71 12.09
CA ASP A 87 -1.58 7.04 11.71
C ASP A 87 -1.38 8.55 11.57
N THR A 88 -2.35 9.25 10.95
CA THR A 88 -2.27 10.68 10.73
C THR A 88 -2.34 11.45 12.05
N VAL A 89 -3.29 11.12 12.94
CA VAL A 89 -3.37 11.69 14.28
C VAL A 89 -2.09 11.44 15.07
N GLN A 90 -1.55 10.23 14.99
CA GLN A 90 -0.32 9.89 15.69
C GLN A 90 0.89 10.63 15.14
N TRP A 91 0.96 10.90 13.84
CA TRP A 91 2.00 11.73 13.25
C TRP A 91 2.01 13.11 13.90
N HIS A 92 0.86 13.76 14.05
CA HIS A 92 0.75 15.07 14.67
C HIS A 92 1.02 15.04 16.19
N PHE A 93 0.64 13.96 16.90
CA PHE A 93 1.06 13.78 18.29
C PHE A 93 2.59 13.72 18.41
N GLU A 94 3.24 13.03 17.48
CA GLU A 94 4.70 12.93 17.45
C GLU A 94 5.36 14.27 17.08
N ASP A 95 4.71 15.13 16.32
CA ASP A 95 5.19 16.50 16.07
C ASP A 95 5.05 17.36 17.32
N ILE A 96 3.90 17.34 17.98
CA ILE A 96 3.63 18.14 19.20
C ILE A 96 4.59 17.75 20.34
N ILE A 97 4.83 16.45 20.58
CA ILE A 97 5.71 15.99 21.67
C ILE A 97 7.18 16.41 21.48
N ARG A 98 7.58 16.78 20.24
CA ARG A 98 8.94 17.25 19.93
C ARG A 98 9.14 18.74 20.17
N ASP A 99 8.09 19.49 20.54
CA ASP A 99 8.27 20.88 20.94
C ASP A 99 9.16 20.93 22.20
N PRO A 100 10.36 21.58 22.13
CA PRO A 100 11.24 21.67 23.29
C PRO A 100 10.69 22.51 24.43
N HIS A 101 9.60 23.25 24.20
CA HIS A 101 8.96 24.13 25.17
C HIS A 101 7.63 23.57 25.71
N ILE A 102 7.25 22.33 25.34
CA ILE A 102 6.04 21.68 25.82
C ILE A 102 6.03 21.58 27.35
N ASP A 103 4.89 21.85 27.97
CA ASP A 103 4.74 21.64 29.42
C ASP A 103 4.93 20.16 29.79
N PRO A 104 5.71 19.83 30.84
CA PRO A 104 5.97 18.44 31.22
C PRO A 104 4.73 17.61 31.55
N ILE A 105 3.66 18.23 32.07
CA ILE A 105 2.39 17.54 32.37
C ILE A 105 1.66 17.24 31.08
N GLU A 106 1.59 18.20 30.16
CA GLU A 106 1.01 18.03 28.83
C GLU A 106 1.78 16.98 28.03
N ALA A 107 3.11 17.01 28.08
CA ALA A 107 3.96 16.00 27.43
C ALA A 107 3.66 14.60 27.95
N LEU A 108 3.47 14.42 29.26
CA LEU A 108 3.11 13.11 29.83
C LEU A 108 1.70 12.66 29.41
N GLN A 109 0.75 13.58 29.34
CA GLN A 109 -0.60 13.27 28.85
C GLN A 109 -0.57 12.87 27.38
N LEU A 110 0.18 13.62 26.57
CA LEU A 110 0.36 13.33 25.15
C LEU A 110 1.06 11.99 24.93
N LYS A 111 2.09 11.67 25.70
CA LYS A 111 2.74 10.35 25.66
C LYS A 111 1.75 9.22 25.93
N ARG A 112 0.83 9.38 26.87
CA ARG A 112 -0.22 8.39 27.13
C ARG A 112 -1.21 8.25 25.98
N ARG A 113 -1.50 9.35 25.25
CA ARG A 113 -2.32 9.33 24.03
C ARG A 113 -1.61 8.57 22.92
N ILE A 114 -0.30 8.81 22.71
CA ILE A 114 0.54 8.09 21.75
C ILE A 114 0.55 6.57 22.06
N ASP A 115 0.71 6.19 23.34
CA ASP A 115 0.72 4.77 23.73
C ASP A 115 -0.63 4.10 23.45
N ARG A 116 -1.74 4.79 23.71
CA ARG A 116 -3.08 4.30 23.37
C ARG A 116 -3.27 4.19 21.87
N SER A 117 -2.91 5.22 21.09
CA SER A 117 -2.98 5.23 19.64
C SER A 117 -2.18 4.07 19.03
N ASN A 118 -0.98 3.79 19.55
CA ASN A 118 -0.20 2.61 19.15
C ASN A 118 -0.89 1.27 19.46
N GLN A 119 -1.68 1.20 20.53
CA GLN A 119 -2.46 0.01 20.82
C GLN A 119 -3.62 -0.13 19.82
N ASP A 120 -4.41 0.93 19.65
CA ASP A 120 -5.56 0.96 18.73
C ASP A 120 -5.13 0.63 17.29
N ARG A 121 -3.98 1.16 16.84
CA ARG A 121 -3.37 0.84 15.56
C ARG A 121 -3.05 -0.64 15.43
N THR A 122 -2.43 -1.24 16.46
CA THR A 122 -2.08 -2.67 16.46
C THR A 122 -3.32 -3.55 16.41
N ASP A 123 -4.33 -3.24 17.23
CA ASP A 123 -5.59 -3.97 17.27
C ASP A 123 -6.29 -3.93 15.90
N LEU A 124 -6.19 -2.81 15.20
CA LEU A 124 -6.76 -2.66 13.87
C LEU A 124 -5.99 -3.44 12.80
N VAL A 125 -4.67 -3.50 12.88
CA VAL A 125 -3.86 -4.38 12.01
C VAL A 125 -4.25 -5.85 12.21
N GLU A 126 -4.48 -6.30 13.45
CA GLU A 126 -4.96 -7.65 13.74
C GLU A 126 -6.38 -7.90 13.17
N GLN A 127 -7.25 -6.89 13.14
CA GLN A 127 -8.57 -6.99 12.50
C GLN A 127 -8.46 -7.11 10.97
N ILE A 128 -7.54 -6.37 10.35
CA ILE A 128 -7.25 -6.47 8.91
C ILE A 128 -6.68 -7.86 8.58
N ASP A 129 -5.78 -8.39 9.41
CA ASP A 129 -5.28 -9.77 9.26
C ASP A 129 -6.40 -10.82 9.37
N SER A 130 -7.32 -10.60 10.31
CA SER A 130 -8.48 -11.48 10.46
C SER A 130 -9.38 -11.47 9.22
N PHE A 131 -9.53 -10.30 8.58
CA PHE A 131 -10.23 -10.16 7.31
C PHE A 131 -9.56 -11.00 6.20
N PHE A 132 -8.24 -10.88 6.01
CA PHE A 132 -7.53 -11.65 4.99
C PHE A 132 -7.53 -13.15 5.30
N ARG A 133 -7.39 -13.54 6.56
CA ARG A 133 -7.52 -14.94 6.96
C ARG A 133 -8.89 -15.52 6.62
N GLN A 134 -9.96 -14.77 6.83
CA GLN A 134 -11.31 -15.20 6.45
C GLN A 134 -11.47 -15.22 4.93
N LYS A 135 -10.97 -14.21 4.22
CA LYS A 135 -11.04 -14.13 2.74
C LYS A 135 -10.39 -15.32 2.05
N TYR A 136 -9.30 -15.85 2.62
CA TYR A 136 -8.51 -16.93 2.03
C TYR A 136 -8.62 -18.26 2.79
N CYS A 137 -9.65 -18.43 3.62
CA CYS A 137 -9.78 -19.62 4.47
C CYS A 137 -9.95 -20.93 3.69
N ASP A 138 -10.54 -20.86 2.48
CA ASP A 138 -10.82 -22.03 1.64
C ASP A 138 -9.73 -22.30 0.58
N VAL A 139 -8.64 -21.49 0.58
CA VAL A 139 -7.55 -21.69 -0.36
C VAL A 139 -6.77 -22.96 -0.03
N VAL A 140 -6.64 -23.84 -1.00
CA VAL A 140 -5.82 -25.06 -0.90
C VAL A 140 -4.35 -24.66 -1.01
N ILE A 141 -3.59 -24.85 0.06
CA ILE A 141 -2.16 -24.55 0.11
C ILE A 141 -1.41 -25.60 -0.72
N GLN A 142 -0.57 -25.12 -1.66
CA GLN A 142 0.25 -26.00 -2.52
C GLN A 142 1.34 -26.70 -1.68
N PRO A 143 1.79 -27.92 -2.09
CA PRO A 143 2.78 -28.68 -1.31
C PRO A 143 4.12 -27.98 -1.12
N ASP A 144 4.51 -27.11 -2.05
CA ASP A 144 5.74 -26.32 -2.06
C ASP A 144 5.54 -24.86 -1.64
N ALA A 145 4.35 -24.53 -1.12
CA ALA A 145 4.01 -23.19 -0.67
C ALA A 145 4.98 -22.70 0.42
N ARG A 146 5.36 -21.43 0.31
CA ARG A 146 6.30 -20.81 1.25
C ARG A 146 5.56 -19.97 2.29
N LEU A 147 6.05 -20.04 3.52
CA LEU A 147 5.62 -19.11 4.57
C LEU A 147 6.14 -17.72 4.25
N ASN A 148 5.26 -16.70 4.29
CA ASN A 148 5.67 -15.31 4.15
C ASN A 148 6.17 -14.74 5.49
N THR A 149 7.09 -13.79 5.43
CA THR A 149 7.73 -13.19 6.62
C THR A 149 6.75 -12.31 7.41
N GLU A 150 5.86 -11.62 6.69
CA GLU A 150 4.83 -10.76 7.29
C GLU A 150 3.47 -11.07 6.68
N SER A 151 2.41 -10.70 7.39
CA SER A 151 1.05 -10.81 6.87
C SER A 151 0.72 -9.68 5.90
N PRO A 152 -0.34 -9.81 5.06
CA PRO A 152 -0.83 -8.72 4.24
C PRO A 152 -1.13 -7.44 5.02
N ALA A 153 -1.70 -7.55 6.23
CA ALA A 153 -2.03 -6.38 7.04
C ALA A 153 -0.80 -5.57 7.45
N TRP A 154 0.32 -6.23 7.80
CA TRP A 154 1.58 -5.54 8.12
C TRP A 154 2.21 -4.86 6.90
N ALA A 155 2.12 -5.48 5.73
CA ALA A 155 2.57 -4.86 4.49
C ALA A 155 1.72 -3.63 4.12
N ILE A 156 0.39 -3.72 4.30
CA ILE A 156 -0.56 -2.63 4.10
C ILE A 156 -0.38 -1.52 5.16
N ASP A 157 -0.05 -1.86 6.41
CA ASP A 157 0.33 -0.90 7.45
C ASP A 157 1.49 -0.01 7.01
N ARG A 158 2.53 -0.59 6.43
CA ARG A 158 3.65 0.16 5.87
C ARG A 158 3.25 1.05 4.70
N LEU A 159 2.33 0.57 3.84
CA LEU A 159 1.83 1.35 2.70
C LEU A 159 1.05 2.59 3.16
N SER A 160 0.23 2.48 4.20
CA SER A 160 -0.50 3.61 4.80
C SER A 160 0.45 4.69 5.36
N ILE A 161 1.46 4.27 6.12
CA ILE A 161 2.48 5.19 6.65
C ILE A 161 3.27 5.86 5.51
N LEU A 162 3.54 5.12 4.43
CA LEU A 162 4.22 5.66 3.25
C LEU A 162 3.36 6.71 2.53
N ALA A 163 2.04 6.48 2.41
CA ALA A 163 1.11 7.47 1.85
C ALA A 163 1.14 8.78 2.65
N LEU A 164 1.14 8.69 3.97
CA LEU A 164 1.24 9.86 4.86
C LEU A 164 2.59 10.59 4.70
N LYS A 165 3.70 9.86 4.62
CA LYS A 165 5.03 10.46 4.34
C LYS A 165 5.06 11.19 3.00
N ILE A 166 4.43 10.63 1.97
CA ILE A 166 4.32 11.26 0.65
C ILE A 166 3.53 12.55 0.74
N TYR A 167 2.42 12.56 1.47
CA TYR A 167 1.61 13.75 1.69
C TYR A 167 2.45 14.88 2.30
N HIS A 168 3.05 14.66 3.46
CA HIS A 168 3.84 15.69 4.14
C HIS A 168 5.11 16.07 3.37
N MET A 169 5.75 15.14 2.66
CA MET A 169 6.90 15.47 1.81
C MET A 169 6.49 16.37 0.64
N LYS A 170 5.30 16.14 0.06
CA LYS A 170 4.74 16.98 -0.99
C LYS A 170 4.46 18.40 -0.48
N GLU A 171 3.92 18.55 0.73
CA GLU A 171 3.76 19.87 1.35
C GLU A 171 5.09 20.61 1.43
N GLN A 172 6.18 19.93 1.85
CA GLN A 172 7.51 20.55 1.93
C GLN A 172 8.03 21.04 0.57
N THR A 173 7.66 20.38 -0.54
CA THR A 173 8.04 20.83 -1.90
C THR A 173 7.29 22.09 -2.32
N LEU A 174 6.14 22.37 -1.73
CA LEU A 174 5.28 23.51 -2.07
C LEU A 174 5.47 24.73 -1.15
N ARG A 175 6.34 24.64 -0.14
CA ARG A 175 6.57 25.72 0.83
C ARG A 175 7.22 26.94 0.16
N THR A 176 6.49 28.05 0.14
CA THR A 176 6.97 29.33 -0.43
C THR A 176 7.90 30.09 0.51
N ASP A 177 7.83 29.81 1.81
CA ASP A 177 8.68 30.39 2.88
C ASP A 177 10.05 29.70 3.00
N ALA A 178 10.23 28.53 2.35
CA ALA A 178 11.48 27.79 2.39
C ALA A 178 12.41 28.12 1.21
N PRO A 179 13.76 28.07 1.41
CA PRO A 179 14.72 28.25 0.31
C PRO A 179 14.52 27.22 -0.82
N GLU A 180 14.87 27.60 -2.05
CA GLU A 180 14.76 26.72 -3.23
C GLU A 180 15.54 25.42 -3.04
N GLU A 181 16.75 25.50 -2.51
CA GLU A 181 17.59 24.33 -2.23
C GLU A 181 16.90 23.33 -1.26
N HIS A 182 16.10 23.82 -0.29
CA HIS A 182 15.31 22.95 0.58
C HIS A 182 14.22 22.24 -0.22
N ARG A 183 13.48 22.97 -1.06
CA ARG A 183 12.41 22.39 -1.90
C ARG A 183 12.96 21.34 -2.87
N ASP A 184 14.13 21.59 -3.47
CA ASP A 184 14.79 20.64 -4.36
C ASP A 184 15.19 19.35 -3.64
N ARG A 185 15.76 19.46 -2.44
CA ARG A 185 16.06 18.27 -1.60
C ARG A 185 14.79 17.50 -1.25
N CYS A 186 13.70 18.22 -0.92
CA CYS A 186 12.42 17.59 -0.65
C CYS A 186 11.83 16.92 -1.90
N GLN A 187 11.96 17.53 -3.07
CA GLN A 187 11.53 16.93 -4.33
C GLN A 187 12.30 15.63 -4.65
N GLN A 188 13.60 15.59 -4.42
CA GLN A 188 14.39 14.35 -4.59
C GLN A 188 13.89 13.24 -3.64
N LYS A 189 13.63 13.57 -2.36
CA LYS A 189 13.06 12.62 -1.40
C LYS A 189 11.65 12.16 -1.80
N LEU A 190 10.81 13.08 -2.27
CA LEU A 190 9.48 12.77 -2.76
C LEU A 190 9.52 11.76 -3.92
N ASN A 191 10.44 11.94 -4.88
CA ASN A 191 10.59 11.01 -5.99
C ASN A 191 10.94 9.59 -5.51
N ILE A 192 11.83 9.47 -4.52
CA ILE A 192 12.18 8.18 -3.90
C ILE A 192 10.96 7.56 -3.18
N LEU A 193 10.19 8.37 -2.43
CA LEU A 193 8.99 7.87 -1.74
C LEU A 193 7.92 7.38 -2.73
N LEU A 194 7.76 8.06 -3.86
CA LEU A 194 6.85 7.64 -4.92
C LEU A 194 7.30 6.34 -5.62
N GLU A 195 8.61 6.13 -5.78
CA GLU A 195 9.17 4.87 -6.24
C GLU A 195 8.90 3.74 -5.23
N GLN A 196 9.20 3.97 -3.94
CA GLN A 196 8.89 3.02 -2.87
C GLN A 196 7.41 2.65 -2.81
N GLN A 197 6.50 3.61 -3.07
CA GLN A 197 5.06 3.32 -3.10
C GLN A 197 4.70 2.37 -4.24
N ARG A 198 5.25 2.57 -5.43
CA ARG A 198 5.04 1.67 -6.58
C ARG A 198 5.55 0.26 -6.28
N ASP A 199 6.78 0.16 -5.76
CA ASP A 199 7.40 -1.12 -5.45
C ASP A 199 6.64 -1.87 -4.36
N LEU A 200 6.27 -1.19 -3.27
CA LEU A 200 5.53 -1.78 -2.17
C LEU A 200 4.11 -2.19 -2.62
N SER A 201 3.43 -1.36 -3.41
CA SER A 201 2.11 -1.68 -3.98
C SER A 201 2.20 -2.94 -4.86
N THR A 202 3.17 -3.01 -5.76
CA THR A 202 3.40 -4.18 -6.60
C THR A 202 3.67 -5.44 -5.76
N ALA A 203 4.51 -5.33 -4.73
CA ALA A 203 4.84 -6.46 -3.86
C ALA A 203 3.62 -6.96 -3.04
N ILE A 204 2.75 -6.04 -2.59
CA ILE A 204 1.51 -6.40 -1.89
C ILE A 204 0.54 -7.11 -2.84
N ASP A 205 0.33 -6.59 -4.05
CA ASP A 205 -0.56 -7.21 -5.03
C ASP A 205 -0.07 -8.62 -5.39
N GLN A 206 1.24 -8.82 -5.61
CA GLN A 206 1.86 -10.13 -5.82
C GLN A 206 1.69 -11.06 -4.61
N LEU A 207 1.85 -10.55 -3.39
CA LEU A 207 1.62 -11.33 -2.17
C LEU A 207 0.18 -11.82 -2.07
N LEU A 208 -0.80 -10.94 -2.34
CA LEU A 208 -2.22 -11.29 -2.31
C LEU A 208 -2.59 -12.31 -3.38
N GLU A 209 -2.00 -12.20 -4.57
CA GLU A 209 -2.14 -13.18 -5.64
C GLU A 209 -1.52 -14.54 -5.25
N ASP A 210 -0.31 -14.56 -4.74
CA ASP A 210 0.39 -15.77 -4.29
C ASP A 210 -0.40 -16.50 -3.19
N ILE A 211 -1.03 -15.75 -2.26
CA ILE A 211 -1.88 -16.34 -1.20
C ILE A 211 -3.18 -16.88 -1.81
N ALA A 212 -3.82 -16.12 -2.71
CA ALA A 212 -5.06 -16.54 -3.37
C ALA A 212 -4.89 -17.83 -4.20
N GLU A 213 -3.71 -18.04 -4.77
CA GLU A 213 -3.38 -19.24 -5.55
C GLU A 213 -2.71 -20.35 -4.71
N GLY A 214 -2.54 -20.14 -3.41
CA GLY A 214 -1.94 -21.12 -2.50
C GLY A 214 -0.44 -21.31 -2.66
N ARG A 215 0.26 -20.46 -3.42
CA ARG A 215 1.73 -20.47 -3.55
C ARG A 215 2.46 -19.98 -2.31
N LYS A 216 1.79 -19.13 -1.54
CA LYS A 216 2.26 -18.68 -0.21
C LYS A 216 1.16 -18.87 0.82
N PHE A 217 1.57 -19.02 2.07
CA PHE A 217 0.64 -18.99 3.19
C PHE A 217 1.12 -18.00 4.25
N MET A 218 0.17 -17.42 4.97
CA MET A 218 0.43 -16.51 6.07
C MET A 218 0.05 -17.16 7.38
N LYS A 219 0.81 -16.85 8.45
CA LYS A 219 0.42 -17.10 9.83
C LYS A 219 0.11 -15.76 10.49
N VAL A 220 -1.02 -15.68 11.15
CA VAL A 220 -1.43 -14.50 11.90
C VAL A 220 -1.10 -14.72 13.36
N TYR A 221 -0.21 -13.89 13.89
CA TYR A 221 0.16 -13.90 15.30
C TYR A 221 -0.31 -12.60 15.95
N ARG A 222 -0.87 -12.71 17.14
CA ARG A 222 -1.12 -11.53 17.97
C ARG A 222 0.18 -10.97 18.51
N GLN A 223 0.28 -9.66 18.57
CA GLN A 223 1.39 -9.02 19.25
C GLN A 223 1.24 -9.22 20.78
N MET A 224 2.01 -10.09 21.36
CA MET A 224 2.02 -10.32 22.80
C MET A 224 2.77 -9.17 23.51
N LYS A 225 2.16 -7.96 23.51
CA LYS A 225 2.76 -6.76 24.14
C LYS A 225 2.83 -6.96 25.64
N MET A 226 4.02 -6.78 26.22
CA MET A 226 4.29 -6.99 27.64
C MET A 226 4.38 -5.68 28.42
N TYR A 227 4.90 -4.61 27.81
CA TYR A 227 5.24 -3.37 28.53
C TYR A 227 4.01 -2.55 28.96
N ASN A 228 2.86 -2.70 28.30
CA ASN A 228 1.61 -2.03 28.68
C ASN A 228 0.75 -2.87 29.62
N ASP A 229 1.10 -4.14 29.84
CA ASP A 229 0.34 -5.06 30.70
C ASP A 229 0.86 -4.95 32.15
N PRO A 230 0.00 -4.53 33.11
CA PRO A 230 0.39 -4.44 34.51
C PRO A 230 0.92 -5.73 35.12
N SER A 231 0.52 -6.90 34.60
CA SER A 231 0.95 -8.19 35.11
C SER A 231 2.33 -8.60 34.62
N THR A 232 2.80 -8.03 33.51
CA THR A 232 4.07 -8.41 32.85
C THR A 232 5.14 -7.32 32.91
N ASN A 233 4.77 -6.07 33.23
CA ASN A 233 5.73 -4.97 33.36
C ASN A 233 6.18 -4.82 34.84
N PRO A 234 7.48 -5.07 35.16
CA PRO A 234 7.99 -4.99 36.54
C PRO A 234 7.81 -3.63 37.22
N ILE A 235 7.80 -2.54 36.45
CA ILE A 235 7.57 -1.19 36.98
C ILE A 235 6.11 -1.01 37.43
N LEU A 236 5.18 -1.75 36.83
CA LEU A 236 3.76 -1.67 37.16
C LEU A 236 3.35 -2.63 38.29
N TYR A 237 3.87 -3.86 38.34
CA TYR A 237 3.49 -4.83 39.38
C TYR A 237 4.37 -4.77 40.64
N LYS A 238 5.58 -4.15 40.63
CA LYS A 238 6.44 -3.98 41.80
C LYS A 238 6.13 -2.73 42.64
N LYS A 239 5.14 -1.94 42.26
CA LYS A 239 4.67 -0.82 43.07
C LYS A 239 3.70 -1.34 44.15
N ASN A 240 4.25 -1.92 45.21
CA ASN A 240 3.62 -2.05 46.51
C ASN A 240 4.57 -1.54 47.56
#